data_9149025f73dbca50b7595eea7a80082d
#
_entry.id   9149025f73dbca50b7595eea7a80082d
#
_cell.length_a   1.000
_cell.length_b   1.000
_cell.length_c   1.000
_cell.angle_alpha   90.00
_cell.angle_beta   90.00
_cell.angle_gamma   90.00
#
_symmetry.space_group_name_H-M   'P 1'
#
loop_
_entity.id
_entity.type
_entity.pdbx_description
1 polymer ?
#
loop_
_entity_poly.entity_id
_entity_poly.type
_entity_poly.pdbx_seq_one_letter_code
_entity_poly.pdbx_strand_id
1 'polypeptide(L)'
;ENYNAIGIWRDTEKGQPIDASGQLMTGEKFTNARELSNILASARKEDFHRAISEKLLTYAVGRGIEYFDAPTIDKIVADAEKNGGSLLEILYGVVESAPFQKRRGDGDMFATAAAE
;
A
#
# COMPACT_ATOMS: atom_id res chain seq x y z
N GLU A 1 11.88 4.43 -19.31
CA GLU A 1 11.88 3.16 -18.57
C GLU A 1 12.49 2.03 -19.41
N ASN A 2 13.40 1.26 -18.81
CA ASN A 2 14.10 0.19 -19.52
C ASN A 2 13.27 -1.08 -19.74
N TYR A 3 12.13 -1.24 -19.09
CA TYR A 3 11.22 -2.36 -19.33
C TYR A 3 10.11 -1.96 -20.30
N ASN A 4 9.81 -2.81 -21.28
CA ASN A 4 8.67 -2.62 -22.15
C ASN A 4 7.37 -3.15 -21.50
N ALA A 5 6.23 -3.00 -22.17
CA ALA A 5 4.91 -3.37 -21.65
C ALA A 5 4.75 -4.87 -21.32
N ILE A 6 5.63 -5.74 -21.83
CA ILE A 6 5.65 -7.18 -21.55
C ILE A 6 6.82 -7.59 -20.64
N GLY A 7 7.48 -6.61 -19.98
CA GLY A 7 8.54 -6.87 -19.01
C GLY A 7 9.92 -7.24 -19.59
N ILE A 8 10.15 -7.08 -20.89
CA ILE A 8 11.45 -7.32 -21.50
C ILE A 8 12.33 -6.09 -21.31
N TRP A 9 13.56 -6.30 -20.87
CA TRP A 9 14.58 -5.26 -20.76
C TRP A 9 15.01 -4.75 -22.13
N ARG A 10 15.22 -3.42 -22.23
CA ARG A 10 15.73 -2.74 -23.41
C ARG A 10 16.57 -1.52 -23.01
N ASP A 11 17.68 -1.31 -23.72
CA ASP A 11 18.56 -0.14 -23.51
C ASP A 11 18.30 0.95 -24.54
N THR A 12 17.66 0.61 -25.65
CA THR A 12 17.38 1.54 -26.74
C THR A 12 15.94 1.42 -27.23
N GLU A 13 15.39 2.54 -27.69
CA GLU A 13 14.11 2.61 -28.39
C GLU A 13 14.29 3.40 -29.68
N LYS A 14 13.88 2.82 -30.82
CA LYS A 14 14.04 3.42 -32.16
C LYS A 14 15.47 3.92 -32.45
N GLY A 15 16.48 3.19 -31.94
CA GLY A 15 17.90 3.51 -32.13
C GLY A 15 18.46 4.61 -31.22
N GLN A 16 17.66 5.10 -30.26
CA GLN A 16 18.11 6.07 -29.25
C GLN A 16 18.21 5.42 -27.88
N PRO A 17 19.22 5.81 -27.05
CA PRO A 17 19.30 5.36 -25.66
C PRO A 17 18.06 5.74 -24.88
N ILE A 18 17.60 4.83 -24.00
CA ILE A 18 16.48 5.12 -23.11
C ILE A 18 16.98 5.87 -21.87
N ASP A 19 16.41 7.03 -21.62
CA ASP A 19 16.57 7.75 -20.36
C ASP A 19 15.54 7.20 -19.35
N ALA A 20 16.04 6.51 -18.32
CA ALA A 20 15.22 5.97 -17.23
C ALA A 20 15.31 6.82 -15.95
N SER A 21 15.93 8.00 -16.02
CA SER A 21 16.06 8.90 -14.89
C SER A 21 14.72 9.56 -14.53
N GLY A 22 14.63 9.98 -13.28
CA GLY A 22 13.46 10.69 -12.78
C GLY A 22 13.72 11.36 -11.45
N GLN A 23 12.71 12.07 -10.97
CA GLN A 23 12.72 12.71 -9.67
C GLN A 23 11.37 12.50 -8.99
N LEU A 24 11.39 12.10 -7.72
CA LEU A 24 10.18 12.05 -6.89
C LEU A 24 9.70 13.46 -6.56
N MET A 25 8.41 13.62 -6.30
CA MET A 25 7.84 14.91 -5.87
C MET A 25 8.49 15.46 -4.60
N THR A 26 9.08 14.60 -3.81
CA THR A 26 9.81 14.90 -2.57
C THR A 26 11.26 15.31 -2.80
N GLY A 27 11.72 15.30 -4.05
CA GLY A 27 13.02 15.85 -4.47
C GLY A 27 14.12 14.82 -4.73
N GLU A 28 13.97 13.56 -4.33
CA GLU A 28 14.95 12.51 -4.55
C GLU A 28 15.06 12.19 -6.05
N LYS A 29 16.30 12.15 -6.55
CA LYS A 29 16.61 11.81 -7.94
C LYS A 29 17.07 10.37 -8.05
N PHE A 30 16.76 9.73 -9.17
CA PHE A 30 17.20 8.39 -9.50
C PHE A 30 17.51 8.31 -11.00
N THR A 31 18.40 7.42 -11.37
CA THR A 31 18.80 7.19 -12.77
C THR A 31 18.21 5.90 -13.34
N ASN A 32 17.72 5.00 -12.48
CA ASN A 32 17.16 3.73 -12.89
C ASN A 32 16.21 3.16 -11.81
N ALA A 33 15.48 2.10 -12.16
CA ALA A 33 14.51 1.46 -11.29
C ALA A 33 15.11 0.88 -9.99
N ARG A 34 16.37 0.45 -10.02
CA ARG A 34 17.06 -0.06 -8.81
C ARG A 34 17.32 1.05 -7.80
N GLU A 35 17.78 2.22 -8.26
CA GLU A 35 17.96 3.38 -7.39
C GLU A 35 16.63 3.85 -6.81
N LEU A 36 15.57 3.91 -7.61
CA LEU A 36 14.23 4.19 -7.13
C LEU A 36 13.79 3.18 -6.05
N SER A 37 13.98 1.89 -6.28
CA SER A 37 13.67 0.86 -5.30
C SER A 37 14.45 1.06 -3.98
N ASN A 38 15.73 1.41 -4.06
CA ASN A 38 16.55 1.70 -2.88
C ASN A 38 16.08 2.94 -2.11
N ILE A 39 15.65 3.99 -2.82
CA ILE A 39 15.07 5.20 -2.20
C ILE A 39 13.79 4.84 -1.46
N LEU A 40 12.89 4.08 -2.10
CA LEU A 40 11.64 3.63 -1.49
C LEU A 40 11.88 2.73 -0.26
N ALA A 41 12.88 1.84 -0.34
CA ALA A 41 13.22 0.94 0.76
C ALA A 41 13.93 1.62 1.94
N SER A 42 14.46 2.81 1.78
CA SER A 42 15.23 3.54 2.80
C SER A 42 14.58 4.88 3.16
N ALA A 43 14.82 5.92 2.37
CA ALA A 43 14.36 7.27 2.66
C ALA A 43 12.83 7.43 2.66
N ARG A 44 12.11 6.56 1.94
CA ARG A 44 10.64 6.56 1.79
C ARG A 44 9.97 5.30 2.33
N LYS A 45 10.64 4.62 3.24
CA LYS A 45 10.15 3.35 3.80
C LYS A 45 8.78 3.50 4.46
N GLU A 46 8.56 4.54 5.24
CA GLU A 46 7.28 4.78 5.91
C GLU A 46 6.16 5.07 4.90
N ASP A 47 6.42 5.92 3.90
CA ASP A 47 5.46 6.22 2.83
C ASP A 47 5.09 4.95 2.06
N PHE A 48 6.09 4.09 1.78
CA PHE A 48 5.90 2.81 1.12
C PHE A 48 5.05 1.85 1.97
N HIS A 49 5.34 1.71 3.28
CA HIS A 49 4.56 0.88 4.19
C HIS A 49 3.12 1.38 4.31
N ARG A 50 2.92 2.70 4.38
CA ARG A 50 1.58 3.31 4.39
C ARG A 50 0.81 2.98 3.11
N ALA A 51 1.41 3.19 1.96
CA ALA A 51 0.77 2.92 0.66
C ALA A 51 0.37 1.44 0.51
N ILE A 52 1.22 0.51 0.92
CA ILE A 52 0.90 -0.92 0.92
C ILE A 52 -0.23 -1.24 1.91
N SER A 53 -0.18 -0.69 3.13
CA SER A 53 -1.20 -0.92 4.16
C SER A 53 -2.57 -0.44 3.69
N GLU A 54 -2.65 0.74 3.06
CA GLU A 54 -3.88 1.28 2.47
C GLU A 54 -4.43 0.37 1.35
N LYS A 55 -3.57 -0.11 0.45
CA LYS A 55 -3.98 -0.98 -0.64
C LYS A 55 -4.45 -2.35 -0.15
N LEU A 56 -3.74 -2.94 0.81
CA LEU A 56 -4.12 -4.21 1.39
C LEU A 56 -5.43 -4.10 2.19
N LEU A 57 -5.58 -3.04 2.98
CA LEU A 57 -6.83 -2.81 3.72
C LEU A 57 -8.01 -2.57 2.76
N THR A 58 -7.83 -1.76 1.71
CA THR A 58 -8.83 -1.55 0.65
C THR A 58 -9.27 -2.89 0.04
N TYR A 59 -8.31 -3.75 -0.30
CA TYR A 59 -8.60 -5.07 -0.85
C TYR A 59 -9.35 -5.96 0.15
N ALA A 60 -8.89 -5.97 1.40
CA ALA A 60 -9.43 -6.82 2.45
C ALA A 60 -10.88 -6.46 2.85
N VAL A 61 -11.19 -5.15 2.90
CA VAL A 61 -12.54 -4.69 3.29
C VAL A 61 -13.49 -4.50 2.10
N GLY A 62 -12.97 -4.54 0.86
CA GLY A 62 -13.77 -4.41 -0.37
C GLY A 62 -14.33 -3.01 -0.63
N ARG A 63 -13.77 -1.97 0.00
CA ARG A 63 -14.15 -0.57 -0.19
C ARG A 63 -12.94 0.36 -0.13
N GLY A 64 -13.09 1.58 -0.60
CA GLY A 64 -12.07 2.61 -0.44
C GLY A 64 -11.79 2.94 1.04
N ILE A 65 -10.60 3.47 1.29
CA ILE A 65 -10.20 3.99 2.60
C ILE A 65 -10.96 5.29 2.88
N GLU A 66 -11.48 5.39 4.09
CA GLU A 66 -12.17 6.57 4.58
C GLU A 66 -11.42 7.19 5.77
N TYR A 67 -11.78 8.41 6.16
CA TYR A 67 -11.07 9.16 7.21
C TYR A 67 -10.99 8.41 8.55
N PHE A 68 -11.98 7.59 8.88
CA PHE A 68 -12.00 6.80 10.11
C PHE A 68 -11.08 5.57 10.07
N ASP A 69 -10.55 5.19 8.90
CA ASP A 69 -9.57 4.12 8.76
C ASP A 69 -8.14 4.60 9.04
N ALA A 70 -7.89 5.91 9.01
CA ALA A 70 -6.56 6.48 9.19
C ALA A 70 -5.85 6.00 10.47
N PRO A 71 -6.48 6.01 11.66
CA PRO A 71 -5.84 5.50 12.88
C PRO A 71 -5.47 4.02 12.80
N THR A 72 -6.23 3.22 12.04
CA THR A 72 -5.94 1.80 11.82
C THR A 72 -4.69 1.64 10.96
N ILE A 73 -4.58 2.42 9.89
CA ILE A 73 -3.41 2.42 9.00
C ILE A 73 -2.16 2.87 9.77
N ASP A 74 -2.24 3.95 10.54
CA ASP A 74 -1.14 4.45 11.38
C ASP A 74 -0.66 3.37 12.34
N LYS A 75 -1.58 2.63 12.97
CA LYS A 75 -1.24 1.52 13.86
C LYS A 75 -0.56 0.37 13.11
N ILE A 76 -1.09 -0.04 11.95
CA ILE A 76 -0.49 -1.12 11.14
C ILE A 76 0.94 -0.76 10.76
N VAL A 77 1.18 0.47 10.28
CA VAL A 77 2.52 0.93 9.89
C VAL A 77 3.46 0.95 11.10
N ALA A 78 3.02 1.53 12.23
CA ALA A 78 3.84 1.62 13.43
C ALA A 78 4.20 0.24 14.01
N ASP A 79 3.26 -0.70 14.01
CA ASP A 79 3.50 -2.06 14.52
C ASP A 79 4.40 -2.85 13.57
N ALA A 80 4.20 -2.73 12.25
CA ALA A 80 5.08 -3.35 11.26
C ALA A 80 6.53 -2.83 11.38
N GLU A 81 6.73 -1.53 11.57
CA GLU A 81 8.07 -0.96 11.73
C GLU A 81 8.79 -1.44 12.97
N LYS A 82 8.09 -1.59 14.08
CA LYS A 82 8.64 -2.16 15.33
C LYS A 82 9.10 -3.61 15.15
N ASN A 83 8.42 -4.36 14.27
CA ASN A 83 8.67 -5.78 14.04
C ASN A 83 9.52 -6.04 12.77
N GLY A 84 10.34 -5.07 12.36
CA GLY A 84 11.28 -5.22 11.24
C GLY A 84 10.76 -4.78 9.88
N GLY A 85 9.51 -4.32 9.76
CA GLY A 85 8.95 -3.73 8.54
C GLY A 85 8.73 -4.72 7.40
N SER A 86 8.41 -5.98 7.72
CA SER A 86 8.14 -6.98 6.69
C SER A 86 6.71 -6.86 6.17
N LEU A 87 6.50 -7.28 4.91
CA LEU A 87 5.16 -7.36 4.32
C LEU A 87 4.22 -8.27 5.13
N LEU A 88 4.76 -9.30 5.75
CA LEU A 88 4.00 -10.24 6.58
C LEU A 88 3.41 -9.55 7.81
N GLU A 89 4.16 -8.67 8.47
CA GLU A 89 3.68 -7.89 9.61
C GLU A 89 2.54 -6.94 9.21
N ILE A 90 2.66 -6.29 8.04
CA ILE A 90 1.58 -5.46 7.49
C ILE A 90 0.34 -6.30 7.23
N LEU A 91 0.50 -7.50 6.65
CA LEU A 91 -0.61 -8.42 6.38
C LEU A 91 -1.31 -8.86 7.67
N TYR A 92 -0.56 -9.22 8.71
CA TYR A 92 -1.12 -9.54 10.03
C TYR A 92 -1.86 -8.33 10.62
N GLY A 93 -1.27 -7.14 10.54
CA GLY A 93 -1.91 -5.92 11.01
C GLY A 93 -3.25 -5.64 10.32
N VAL A 94 -3.36 -5.91 9.01
CA VAL A 94 -4.63 -5.80 8.28
C VAL A 94 -5.64 -6.85 8.77
N VAL A 95 -5.24 -8.11 8.87
CA VAL A 95 -6.12 -9.21 9.30
C VAL A 95 -6.62 -8.99 10.74
N GLU A 96 -5.80 -8.48 11.64
CA GLU A 96 -6.16 -8.19 13.03
C GLU A 96 -6.90 -6.86 13.21
N SER A 97 -6.99 -6.06 12.17
CA SER A 97 -7.60 -4.73 12.24
C SER A 97 -9.11 -4.78 12.50
N ALA A 98 -9.63 -3.78 13.21
CA ALA A 98 -11.06 -3.69 13.49
C ALA A 98 -11.92 -3.58 12.21
N PRO A 99 -11.52 -2.84 11.16
CA PRO A 99 -12.27 -2.81 9.91
C PRO A 99 -12.41 -4.17 9.22
N PHE A 100 -11.41 -5.06 9.38
CA PHE A 100 -11.44 -6.40 8.83
C PHE A 100 -12.23 -7.38 9.72
N GLN A 101 -12.01 -7.32 11.04
CA GLN A 101 -12.59 -8.27 12.00
C GLN A 101 -14.05 -7.95 12.38
N LYS A 102 -14.46 -6.67 12.29
CA LYS A 102 -15.75 -6.20 12.78
C LYS A 102 -16.56 -5.63 11.64
N ARG A 103 -17.63 -6.33 11.26
CA ARG A 103 -18.65 -5.74 10.42
C ARG A 103 -19.58 -4.89 11.27
N ARG A 104 -19.95 -3.68 10.80
CA ARG A 104 -21.07 -2.95 11.36
C ARG A 104 -22.31 -3.82 11.19
N GLY A 105 -22.91 -4.26 12.29
CA GLY A 105 -24.20 -4.94 12.24
C GLY A 105 -25.25 -4.00 11.63
N ASP A 106 -26.18 -4.55 10.87
CA ASP A 106 -27.26 -3.78 10.25
C ASP A 106 -28.27 -3.22 11.30
N GLY A 107 -27.88 -3.22 12.59
CA GLY A 107 -28.76 -2.86 13.70
C GLY A 107 -29.96 -3.79 13.78
N ASP A 108 -30.89 -3.48 14.66
CA ASP A 108 -32.10 -4.26 14.90
C ASP A 108 -33.17 -4.18 13.77
N MET A 109 -32.77 -3.91 12.52
CA MET A 109 -33.73 -3.84 11.40
C MET A 109 -34.52 -5.14 11.19
N PHE A 110 -34.03 -6.25 11.72
CA PHE A 110 -34.74 -7.54 11.66
C PHE A 110 -35.36 -7.99 12.98
N ALA A 111 -35.11 -7.29 14.09
CA ALA A 111 -35.69 -7.64 15.39
C ALA A 111 -37.18 -7.25 15.51
N THR A 112 -37.66 -6.32 14.70
CA THR A 112 -39.05 -5.84 14.72
C THR A 112 -40.01 -6.67 13.87
N ALA A 113 -39.52 -7.55 12.99
CA ALA A 113 -40.40 -8.39 12.15
C ALA A 113 -40.83 -9.72 12.78
N ALA A 114 -40.34 -10.05 13.98
CA ALA A 114 -40.66 -11.29 14.67
C ALA A 114 -41.59 -11.11 15.90
N ALA A 115 -42.21 -9.94 16.08
CA ALA A 115 -43.06 -9.61 17.22
C ALA A 115 -44.49 -9.19 16.83
N GLU A 116 -44.98 -9.61 15.64
CA GLU A 116 -46.41 -9.54 15.28
C GLU A 116 -46.96 -10.93 14.97
#